data_be2b5ab54a50ce078317c8ae3da33f4d
#
_entry.id   be2b5ab54a50ce078317c8ae3da33f4d
#
_cell.length_a   1.000
_cell.length_b   1.000
_cell.length_c   1.000
_cell.angle_alpha   90.00
_cell.angle_beta   90.00
_cell.angle_gamma   90.00
#
_symmetry.space_group_name_H-M   'P 1'
#
loop_
_entity.id
_entity.type
_entity.pdbx_description
1 polymer ?
#
loop_
_entity_poly.entity_id
_entity_poly.type
_entity_poly.pdbx_seq_one_letter_code
_entity_poly.pdbx_strand_id
1 'polypeptide(L)'
;MTLDSEEIHYKVWASDNVVYGPVLLVTLLEWVADGRVTPGTWVFSEEVNSWKPAKTLPALGDALANYHASQAPLPKPTKLGQASDSITVEQLRQFDQLAGLGQAELEQFISHCTVMEIEEGGIIMKKGSPGDGLFMILSGETRVRIIAAGQDTTLATVKAGSFIGEVAMFSQTQRSADILALNRCKLLFMSAESFRGMMQTEPKLASAVL
;
A
#
# COMPACT_ATOMS: atom_id res chain seq x y z
N MET A 1 42.69 -20.04 7.57
CA MET A 1 42.45 -18.83 8.36
C MET A 1 41.12 -18.31 7.84
N THR A 2 40.02 -18.73 8.45
CA THR A 2 38.69 -18.29 8.10
C THR A 2 38.50 -16.90 8.72
N LEU A 3 38.38 -15.88 7.88
CA LEU A 3 37.99 -14.54 8.32
C LEU A 3 36.60 -14.66 8.96
N ASP A 4 36.45 -14.09 10.16
CA ASP A 4 35.15 -14.00 10.79
C ASP A 4 34.21 -13.22 9.86
N SER A 5 32.98 -13.69 9.66
CA SER A 5 32.01 -13.09 8.75
C SER A 5 31.64 -11.63 9.12
N GLU A 6 32.10 -11.16 10.29
CA GLU A 6 31.90 -9.79 10.75
C GLU A 6 32.94 -8.78 10.18
N GLU A 7 34.05 -9.25 9.58
CA GLU A 7 35.08 -8.39 9.02
C GLU A 7 35.05 -8.25 7.49
N ILE A 8 34.16 -9.00 6.81
CA ILE A 8 34.07 -8.95 5.35
C ILE A 8 33.36 -7.66 4.93
N HIS A 9 34.00 -6.88 4.08
CA HIS A 9 33.42 -5.66 3.54
C HIS A 9 32.83 -5.86 2.13
N TYR A 10 31.81 -5.09 1.85
CA TYR A 10 31.08 -5.11 0.60
C TYR A 10 31.00 -3.71 -0.01
N LYS A 11 30.99 -3.62 -1.34
CA LYS A 11 30.66 -2.38 -2.06
C LYS A 11 29.50 -2.65 -3.00
N VAL A 12 28.63 -1.69 -3.18
CA VAL A 12 27.42 -1.80 -4.00
C VAL A 12 27.53 -0.83 -5.16
N TRP A 13 27.36 -1.34 -6.36
CA TRP A 13 27.19 -0.50 -7.54
C TRP A 13 25.71 -0.28 -7.78
N ALA A 14 25.24 0.92 -7.41
CA ALA A 14 23.84 1.28 -7.46
C ALA A 14 23.37 1.73 -8.86
N SER A 15 22.07 1.88 -9.01
CA SER A 15 21.41 2.26 -10.28
C SER A 15 21.75 3.68 -10.76
N ASP A 16 22.24 4.54 -9.89
CA ASP A 16 22.73 5.89 -10.18
C ASP A 16 24.18 5.91 -10.70
N ASN A 17 24.74 4.72 -10.95
CA ASN A 17 26.12 4.52 -11.42
C ASN A 17 27.20 4.90 -10.38
N VAL A 18 26.84 5.00 -9.11
CA VAL A 18 27.75 5.28 -7.99
C VAL A 18 28.05 4.00 -7.22
N VAL A 19 29.31 3.87 -6.76
CA VAL A 19 29.73 2.78 -5.88
C VAL A 19 29.69 3.26 -4.44
N TYR A 20 28.85 2.57 -3.63
CA TYR A 20 28.68 2.82 -2.20
C TYR A 20 29.45 1.77 -1.39
N GLY A 21 30.03 2.18 -0.28
CA GLY A 21 30.80 1.33 0.62
C GLY A 21 32.27 1.77 0.72
N PRO A 22 33.14 1.02 1.43
CA PRO A 22 32.87 -0.31 1.97
C PRO A 22 31.88 -0.32 3.15
N VAL A 23 31.07 -1.37 3.23
CA VAL A 23 30.08 -1.60 4.31
C VAL A 23 30.16 -3.04 4.81
N LEU A 24 29.75 -3.27 6.05
CA LEU A 24 29.65 -4.61 6.63
C LEU A 24 28.38 -5.33 6.13
N LEU A 25 28.33 -6.65 6.31
CA LEU A 25 27.19 -7.48 5.93
C LEU A 25 25.88 -6.97 6.54
N VAL A 26 25.89 -6.54 7.80
CA VAL A 26 24.68 -6.02 8.47
C VAL A 26 24.06 -4.83 7.73
N THR A 27 24.87 -3.87 7.32
CA THR A 27 24.42 -2.71 6.54
C THR A 27 23.95 -3.12 5.13
N LEU A 28 24.63 -4.09 4.52
CA LEU A 28 24.22 -4.60 3.23
C LEU A 28 22.85 -5.31 3.29
N LEU A 29 22.58 -6.06 4.37
CA LEU A 29 21.27 -6.69 4.63
C LEU A 29 20.17 -5.65 4.84
N GLU A 30 20.46 -4.55 5.56
CA GLU A 30 19.54 -3.42 5.67
C GLU A 30 19.22 -2.83 4.29
N TRP A 31 20.20 -2.67 3.42
CA TRP A 31 19.98 -2.16 2.07
C TRP A 31 19.19 -3.12 1.17
N VAL A 32 19.26 -4.43 1.41
CA VAL A 32 18.36 -5.41 0.79
C VAL A 32 16.95 -5.21 1.29
N ALA A 33 16.74 -5.09 2.60
CA ALA A 33 15.43 -4.87 3.20
C ALA A 33 14.77 -3.57 2.71
N ASP A 34 15.57 -2.50 2.53
CA ASP A 34 15.12 -1.21 2.00
C ASP A 34 14.86 -1.22 0.47
N GLY A 35 15.19 -2.31 -0.22
CA GLY A 35 15.08 -2.40 -1.68
C GLY A 35 16.16 -1.62 -2.45
N ARG A 36 17.18 -1.12 -1.76
CA ARG A 36 18.34 -0.43 -2.36
C ARG A 36 19.27 -1.41 -3.05
N VAL A 37 19.33 -2.65 -2.54
CA VAL A 37 20.02 -3.79 -3.13
C VAL A 37 19.00 -4.82 -3.56
N THR A 38 18.91 -5.05 -4.86
CA THR A 38 18.01 -6.02 -5.50
C THR A 38 18.79 -7.23 -5.98
N PRO A 39 18.17 -8.35 -6.35
CA PRO A 39 18.87 -9.52 -6.86
C PRO A 39 19.84 -9.27 -8.03
N GLY A 40 19.54 -8.26 -8.85
CA GLY A 40 20.35 -7.85 -10.00
C GLY A 40 21.42 -6.81 -9.68
N THR A 41 21.43 -6.24 -8.47
CA THR A 41 22.40 -5.24 -8.07
C THR A 41 23.80 -5.85 -7.98
N TRP A 42 24.79 -5.18 -8.56
CA TRP A 42 26.18 -5.64 -8.50
C TRP A 42 26.80 -5.29 -7.15
N VAL A 43 27.35 -6.31 -6.50
CA VAL A 43 27.97 -6.22 -5.19
C VAL A 43 29.40 -6.78 -5.30
N PHE A 44 30.36 -6.01 -4.84
CA PHE A 44 31.72 -6.47 -4.64
C PHE A 44 31.83 -7.06 -3.24
N SER A 45 32.38 -8.25 -3.12
CA SER A 45 32.70 -8.88 -1.85
C SER A 45 34.20 -9.05 -1.74
N GLU A 46 34.79 -8.65 -0.63
CA GLU A 46 36.23 -8.85 -0.34
C GLU A 46 36.57 -10.33 -0.20
N GLU A 47 35.62 -11.17 0.25
CA GLU A 47 35.84 -12.61 0.39
C GLU A 47 36.17 -13.28 -0.96
N VAL A 48 35.43 -12.94 -2.00
CA VAL A 48 35.63 -13.51 -3.35
C VAL A 48 36.37 -12.57 -4.27
N ASN A 49 36.77 -11.40 -3.78
CA ASN A 49 37.52 -10.34 -4.46
C ASN A 49 36.99 -10.06 -5.89
N SER A 50 35.68 -10.02 -6.04
CA SER A 50 35.02 -9.79 -7.35
C SER A 50 33.65 -9.19 -7.23
N TRP A 51 33.23 -8.49 -8.29
CA TRP A 51 31.86 -8.03 -8.48
C TRP A 51 30.96 -9.19 -8.90
N LYS A 52 29.82 -9.36 -8.22
CA LYS A 52 28.81 -10.36 -8.56
C LYS A 52 27.40 -9.81 -8.37
N PRO A 53 26.40 -10.30 -9.12
CA PRO A 53 25.02 -9.98 -8.80
C PRO A 53 24.67 -10.45 -7.38
N ALA A 54 23.94 -9.63 -6.63
CA ALA A 54 23.59 -9.88 -5.22
C ALA A 54 22.97 -11.28 -5.00
N LYS A 55 22.12 -11.75 -5.94
CA LYS A 55 21.51 -13.09 -5.91
C LYS A 55 22.50 -14.26 -5.90
N THR A 56 23.74 -14.03 -6.28
CA THR A 56 24.78 -15.08 -6.33
C THR A 56 25.67 -15.11 -5.10
N LEU A 57 25.47 -14.19 -4.16
CA LEU A 57 26.19 -14.12 -2.90
C LEU A 57 25.44 -14.93 -1.83
N PRO A 58 26.02 -16.03 -1.31
CA PRO A 58 25.36 -16.86 -0.30
C PRO A 58 24.90 -16.07 0.93
N ALA A 59 25.71 -15.09 1.36
CA ALA A 59 25.40 -14.22 2.51
C ALA A 59 24.11 -13.41 2.36
N LEU A 60 23.58 -13.22 1.15
CA LEU A 60 22.36 -12.47 0.86
C LEU A 60 21.18 -13.38 0.48
N GLY A 61 21.36 -14.69 0.40
CA GLY A 61 20.36 -15.63 -0.11
C GLY A 61 19.03 -15.53 0.63
N ASP A 62 19.05 -15.65 1.96
CA ASP A 62 17.85 -15.58 2.80
C ASP A 62 17.23 -14.18 2.80
N ALA A 63 18.05 -13.14 2.84
CA ALA A 63 17.57 -11.76 2.82
C ALA A 63 16.87 -11.43 1.50
N LEU A 64 17.45 -11.87 0.38
CA LEU A 64 16.85 -11.68 -0.94
C LEU A 64 15.61 -12.55 -1.16
N ALA A 65 15.55 -13.77 -0.61
CA ALA A 65 14.36 -14.61 -0.63
C ALA A 65 13.22 -13.94 0.17
N ASN A 66 13.51 -13.40 1.34
CA ASN A 66 12.54 -12.64 2.15
C ASN A 66 12.11 -11.34 1.44
N TYR A 67 13.03 -10.65 0.77
CA TYR A 67 12.72 -9.49 -0.05
C TYR A 67 11.76 -9.85 -1.19
N HIS A 68 11.98 -10.97 -1.89
CA HIS A 68 11.07 -11.47 -2.92
C HIS A 68 9.70 -11.85 -2.35
N ALA A 69 9.65 -12.50 -1.20
CA ALA A 69 8.40 -12.83 -0.52
C ALA A 69 7.62 -11.55 -0.13
N SER A 70 8.33 -10.51 0.31
CA SER A 70 7.72 -9.20 0.64
C SER A 70 7.29 -8.41 -0.60
N GLN A 71 7.86 -8.70 -1.77
CA GLN A 71 7.51 -8.13 -3.08
C GLN A 71 6.47 -8.97 -3.84
N ALA A 72 6.09 -10.15 -3.33
CA ALA A 72 4.97 -10.89 -3.90
C ALA A 72 3.75 -9.94 -3.97
N PRO A 73 3.04 -9.87 -5.12
CA PRO A 73 1.91 -8.99 -5.22
C PRO A 73 0.87 -9.37 -4.17
N LEU A 74 0.67 -8.48 -3.21
CA LEU A 74 -0.36 -8.64 -2.20
C LEU A 74 -1.73 -8.73 -2.90
N PRO A 75 -2.66 -9.54 -2.38
CA PRO A 75 -4.02 -9.58 -2.90
C PRO A 75 -4.57 -8.16 -3.01
N LYS A 76 -5.22 -7.87 -4.13
CA LYS A 76 -5.90 -6.58 -4.37
C LYS A 76 -7.41 -6.76 -4.16
N PRO A 77 -8.14 -5.67 -3.88
CA PRO A 77 -9.59 -5.74 -3.79
C PRO A 77 -10.20 -6.28 -5.08
N THR A 78 -11.09 -7.26 -4.93
CA THR A 78 -11.86 -7.81 -6.03
C THR A 78 -13.15 -7.01 -6.19
N LYS A 79 -13.41 -6.55 -7.41
CA LYS A 79 -14.64 -5.84 -7.76
C LYS A 79 -15.80 -6.83 -7.84
N LEU A 80 -16.86 -6.61 -7.06
CA LEU A 80 -18.04 -7.49 -7.02
C LEU A 80 -19.19 -6.99 -7.94
N GLY A 81 -19.25 -5.69 -8.20
CA GLY A 81 -20.31 -5.09 -9.02
C GLY A 81 -20.67 -3.67 -8.59
N GLN A 82 -21.77 -3.15 -9.14
CA GLN A 82 -22.30 -1.87 -8.71
C GLN A 82 -22.88 -1.99 -7.29
N ALA A 83 -22.73 -0.92 -6.50
CA ALA A 83 -23.19 -0.92 -5.12
C ALA A 83 -24.71 -0.95 -5.04
N SER A 84 -25.42 -0.34 -6.01
CA SER A 84 -26.89 -0.38 -6.12
C SER A 84 -27.50 -1.79 -6.10
N ASP A 85 -26.72 -2.80 -6.54
CA ASP A 85 -27.24 -4.16 -6.67
C ASP A 85 -27.16 -4.97 -5.36
N SER A 86 -26.36 -4.51 -4.38
CA SER A 86 -26.04 -5.32 -3.20
C SER A 86 -25.87 -4.55 -1.89
N ILE A 87 -26.01 -3.22 -1.92
CA ILE A 87 -25.85 -2.36 -0.74
C ILE A 87 -27.15 -1.65 -0.44
N THR A 88 -27.51 -1.62 0.84
CA THR A 88 -28.70 -0.93 1.31
C THR A 88 -28.35 0.42 1.95
N VAL A 89 -29.29 1.33 1.98
CA VAL A 89 -29.17 2.63 2.64
C VAL A 89 -28.78 2.48 4.11
N GLU A 90 -29.33 1.47 4.79
CA GLU A 90 -29.02 1.20 6.21
C GLU A 90 -27.52 0.92 6.46
N GLN A 91 -26.85 0.30 5.50
CA GLN A 91 -25.42 0.05 5.61
C GLN A 91 -24.58 1.34 5.50
N LEU A 92 -25.12 2.40 4.90
CA LEU A 92 -24.44 3.70 4.83
C LEU A 92 -24.66 4.56 6.08
N ARG A 93 -25.66 4.26 6.89
CA ARG A 93 -25.95 5.02 8.10
C ARG A 93 -24.89 4.93 9.18
N GLN A 94 -23.96 3.99 9.05
CA GLN A 94 -22.78 3.87 9.91
C GLN A 94 -21.70 4.94 9.64
N PHE A 95 -21.82 5.70 8.53
CA PHE A 95 -20.86 6.73 8.16
C PHE A 95 -21.38 8.09 8.63
N ASP A 96 -20.72 8.68 9.62
CA ASP A 96 -21.14 9.97 10.20
C ASP A 96 -21.21 11.09 9.15
N GLN A 97 -20.32 11.06 8.16
CA GLN A 97 -20.28 12.02 7.06
C GLN A 97 -21.57 12.00 6.22
N LEU A 98 -22.21 10.84 6.14
CA LEU A 98 -23.44 10.65 5.36
C LEU A 98 -24.73 10.82 6.20
N ALA A 99 -24.61 11.07 7.51
CA ALA A 99 -25.76 11.13 8.43
C ALA A 99 -26.80 12.20 8.09
N GLY A 100 -26.37 13.28 7.43
CA GLY A 100 -27.24 14.38 7.01
C GLY A 100 -28.04 14.11 5.73
N LEU A 101 -27.79 12.98 5.02
CA LEU A 101 -28.43 12.64 3.76
C LEU A 101 -29.75 11.87 3.99
N GLY A 102 -30.78 12.23 3.21
CA GLY A 102 -32.02 11.50 3.15
C GLY A 102 -31.90 10.18 2.39
N GLN A 103 -32.97 9.36 2.44
CA GLN A 103 -32.96 8.04 1.79
C GLN A 103 -32.68 8.14 0.29
N ALA A 104 -33.37 9.01 -0.45
CA ALA A 104 -33.16 9.17 -1.88
C ALA A 104 -31.73 9.63 -2.22
N GLU A 105 -31.16 10.51 -1.39
CA GLU A 105 -29.78 10.99 -1.55
C GLU A 105 -28.75 9.87 -1.31
N LEU A 106 -29.00 8.98 -0.33
CA LEU A 106 -28.15 7.83 -0.06
C LEU A 106 -28.24 6.76 -1.18
N GLU A 107 -29.45 6.52 -1.72
CA GLU A 107 -29.63 5.64 -2.89
C GLU A 107 -28.86 6.18 -4.11
N GLN A 108 -28.91 7.48 -4.34
CA GLN A 108 -28.19 8.15 -5.41
C GLN A 108 -26.67 8.07 -5.16
N PHE A 109 -26.20 8.29 -3.93
CA PHE A 109 -24.79 8.13 -3.55
C PHE A 109 -24.29 6.70 -3.83
N ILE A 110 -25.07 5.68 -3.48
CA ILE A 110 -24.75 4.26 -3.75
C ILE A 110 -24.51 4.03 -5.25
N SER A 111 -25.29 4.68 -6.13
CA SER A 111 -25.18 4.49 -7.57
C SER A 111 -23.84 4.92 -8.16
N HIS A 112 -23.12 5.82 -7.48
CA HIS A 112 -21.76 6.25 -7.85
C HIS A 112 -20.66 5.32 -7.33
N CYS A 113 -21.00 4.28 -6.57
CA CYS A 113 -20.06 3.41 -5.89
C CYS A 113 -20.01 2.01 -6.50
N THR A 114 -18.86 1.38 -6.31
CA THR A 114 -18.62 -0.03 -6.64
C THR A 114 -18.33 -0.80 -5.36
N VAL A 115 -18.90 -2.00 -5.22
CA VAL A 115 -18.57 -2.91 -4.11
C VAL A 115 -17.29 -3.67 -4.42
N MET A 116 -16.43 -3.73 -3.45
CA MET A 116 -15.18 -4.48 -3.50
C MET A 116 -15.00 -5.33 -2.24
N GLU A 117 -14.36 -6.46 -2.37
CA GLU A 117 -13.92 -7.30 -1.25
C GLU A 117 -12.42 -7.53 -1.31
N ILE A 118 -11.84 -7.72 -0.13
CA ILE A 118 -10.43 -8.05 0.02
C ILE A 118 -10.25 -9.00 1.20
N GLU A 119 -9.41 -10.01 1.01
CA GLU A 119 -9.05 -10.95 2.05
C GLU A 119 -7.99 -10.37 2.99
N GLU A 120 -7.83 -11.02 4.15
CA GLU A 120 -6.79 -10.67 5.12
C GLU A 120 -5.40 -10.58 4.48
N GLY A 121 -4.61 -9.59 4.90
CA GLY A 121 -3.27 -9.32 4.37
C GLY A 121 -3.25 -8.64 3.00
N GLY A 122 -4.40 -8.49 2.34
CA GLY A 122 -4.49 -7.82 1.05
C GLY A 122 -4.24 -6.31 1.15
N ILE A 123 -3.74 -5.72 0.07
CA ILE A 123 -3.45 -4.28 -0.01
C ILE A 123 -4.58 -3.52 -0.71
N ILE A 124 -5.21 -2.63 0.03
CA ILE A 124 -6.28 -1.74 -0.47
C ILE A 124 -5.67 -0.56 -1.22
N MET A 125 -4.66 0.06 -0.62
CA MET A 125 -3.92 1.18 -1.21
C MET A 125 -2.43 1.01 -0.96
N LYS A 126 -1.61 1.38 -1.94
CA LYS A 126 -0.14 1.35 -1.83
C LYS A 126 0.40 2.77 -1.79
N LYS A 127 1.31 3.05 -0.86
CA LYS A 127 2.06 4.32 -0.79
C LYS A 127 2.68 4.63 -2.15
N GLY A 128 2.58 5.88 -2.57
CA GLY A 128 3.11 6.36 -3.85
C GLY A 128 2.22 6.09 -5.06
N SER A 129 1.13 5.30 -4.93
CA SER A 129 0.16 5.16 -6.02
C SER A 129 -0.72 6.41 -6.17
N PRO A 130 -1.33 6.64 -7.34
CA PRO A 130 -2.22 7.77 -7.55
C PRO A 130 -3.44 7.77 -6.62
N GLY A 131 -3.94 8.95 -6.28
CA GLY A 131 -5.21 9.16 -5.57
C GLY A 131 -6.41 9.01 -6.52
N ASP A 132 -6.67 7.81 -7.00
CA ASP A 132 -7.66 7.46 -8.03
C ASP A 132 -9.11 7.37 -7.54
N GLY A 133 -9.30 7.46 -6.23
CA GLY A 133 -10.62 7.40 -5.59
C GLY A 133 -10.52 7.31 -4.07
N LEU A 134 -11.64 7.14 -3.43
CA LEU A 134 -11.76 6.88 -2.00
C LEU A 134 -12.45 5.54 -1.75
N PHE A 135 -12.22 4.98 -0.58
CA PHE A 135 -12.90 3.79 -0.10
C PHE A 135 -13.65 4.09 1.19
N MET A 136 -14.77 3.40 1.37
CA MET A 136 -15.56 3.38 2.59
C MET A 136 -15.57 1.95 3.12
N ILE A 137 -15.22 1.75 4.38
CA ILE A 137 -15.15 0.42 4.99
C ILE A 137 -16.54 0.05 5.49
N LEU A 138 -17.23 -0.88 4.79
CA LEU A 138 -18.53 -1.40 5.20
C LEU A 138 -18.40 -2.43 6.33
N SER A 139 -17.38 -3.27 6.25
CA SER A 139 -17.07 -4.25 7.29
C SER A 139 -15.58 -4.59 7.27
N GLY A 140 -15.07 -5.06 8.41
CA GLY A 140 -13.68 -5.39 8.60
C GLY A 140 -12.87 -4.26 9.22
N GLU A 141 -11.56 -4.51 9.35
CA GLU A 141 -10.57 -3.58 9.90
C GLU A 141 -9.36 -3.50 8.98
N THR A 142 -8.78 -2.31 8.91
CA THR A 142 -7.61 -2.05 8.07
C THR A 142 -6.48 -1.44 8.89
N ARG A 143 -5.25 -1.68 8.46
CA ARG A 143 -4.04 -1.12 9.04
C ARG A 143 -3.43 -0.10 8.08
N VAL A 144 -3.27 1.13 8.54
CA VAL A 144 -2.49 2.15 7.85
C VAL A 144 -1.05 2.03 8.31
N ARG A 145 -0.12 1.85 7.37
CA ARG A 145 1.30 1.71 7.67
C ARG A 145 2.19 2.49 6.73
N ILE A 146 3.40 2.77 7.19
CA ILE A 146 4.51 3.19 6.36
C ILE A 146 5.68 2.22 6.54
N ILE A 147 6.43 2.01 5.46
CA ILE A 147 7.73 1.36 5.54
C ILE A 147 8.77 2.46 5.30
N ALA A 148 9.65 2.68 6.29
CA ALA A 148 10.73 3.64 6.23
C ALA A 148 11.99 2.99 6.80
N ALA A 149 13.10 3.08 6.08
CA ALA A 149 14.38 2.45 6.43
C ALA A 149 14.22 0.95 6.78
N GLY A 150 13.39 0.21 6.02
CA GLY A 150 13.09 -1.22 6.25
C GLY A 150 12.19 -1.52 7.45
N GLN A 151 11.78 -0.49 8.22
CA GLN A 151 10.93 -0.67 9.39
C GLN A 151 9.45 -0.48 9.03
N ASP A 152 8.63 -1.49 9.30
CA ASP A 152 7.17 -1.44 9.16
C ASP A 152 6.55 -0.78 10.40
N THR A 153 6.03 0.42 10.23
CA THR A 153 5.41 1.21 11.31
C THR A 153 3.92 1.35 11.06
N THR A 154 3.12 0.89 12.01
CA THR A 154 1.66 1.11 12.03
C THR A 154 1.37 2.53 12.48
N LEU A 155 0.65 3.28 11.66
CA LEU A 155 0.21 4.64 11.96
C LEU A 155 -1.16 4.64 12.63
N ALA A 156 -2.07 3.79 12.15
CA ALA A 156 -3.44 3.71 12.64
C ALA A 156 -4.10 2.37 12.26
N THR A 157 -5.15 2.02 12.99
CA THR A 157 -6.14 1.01 12.59
C THR A 157 -7.44 1.73 12.27
N VAL A 158 -8.04 1.42 11.11
CA VAL A 158 -9.28 2.04 10.65
C VAL A 158 -10.35 0.95 10.48
N LYS A 159 -11.55 1.23 11.00
CA LYS A 159 -12.65 0.25 11.12
C LYS A 159 -13.82 0.60 10.20
N ALA A 160 -14.80 -0.30 10.16
CA ALA A 160 -16.08 -0.06 9.51
C ALA A 160 -16.70 1.29 9.95
N GLY A 161 -17.39 1.96 9.03
CA GLY A 161 -17.92 3.32 9.20
C GLY A 161 -16.92 4.45 8.87
N SER A 162 -15.73 4.12 8.38
CA SER A 162 -14.69 5.11 8.07
C SER A 162 -14.44 5.24 6.57
N PHE A 163 -14.05 6.45 6.18
CA PHE A 163 -13.49 6.75 4.86
C PHE A 163 -11.97 6.62 4.88
N ILE A 164 -11.38 6.18 3.77
CA ILE A 164 -9.93 6.09 3.59
C ILE A 164 -9.53 6.53 2.18
N GLY A 165 -8.41 7.24 2.07
CA GLY A 165 -7.82 7.66 0.79
C GLY A 165 -8.39 8.97 0.22
N GLU A 166 -9.30 9.62 0.91
CA GLU A 166 -9.92 10.89 0.53
C GLU A 166 -8.90 12.01 0.33
N VAL A 167 -7.89 12.10 1.20
CA VAL A 167 -6.86 13.17 1.14
C VAL A 167 -6.14 13.16 -0.20
N ALA A 168 -5.64 12.01 -0.65
CA ALA A 168 -4.91 11.91 -1.91
C ALA A 168 -5.81 12.16 -3.12
N MET A 169 -7.09 11.79 -3.04
CA MET A 169 -8.08 12.05 -4.09
C MET A 169 -8.37 13.54 -4.23
N PHE A 170 -8.63 14.24 -3.11
CA PHE A 170 -8.96 15.66 -3.13
C PHE A 170 -7.77 16.56 -3.47
N SER A 171 -6.59 16.25 -2.93
CA SER A 171 -5.36 17.01 -3.19
C SER A 171 -4.68 16.63 -4.51
N GLN A 172 -5.19 15.63 -5.23
CA GLN A 172 -4.60 15.09 -6.46
C GLN A 172 -3.12 14.68 -6.28
N THR A 173 -2.80 14.15 -5.11
CA THR A 173 -1.47 13.69 -4.75
C THR A 173 -1.36 12.17 -4.76
N GLN A 174 -0.17 11.66 -4.52
CA GLN A 174 0.05 10.23 -4.29
C GLN A 174 -0.42 9.81 -2.89
N ARG A 175 -0.76 8.54 -2.74
CA ARG A 175 -1.07 7.92 -1.45
C ARG A 175 0.12 8.06 -0.49
N SER A 176 -0.13 8.54 0.72
CA SER A 176 0.91 8.81 1.73
C SER A 176 1.33 7.56 2.52
N ALA A 177 0.51 6.52 2.53
CA ALA A 177 0.72 5.30 3.29
C ALA A 177 0.19 4.06 2.54
N ASP A 178 0.62 2.87 2.98
CA ASP A 178 -0.04 1.62 2.64
C ASP A 178 -1.27 1.43 3.53
N ILE A 179 -2.35 0.87 2.98
CA ILE A 179 -3.51 0.40 3.73
C ILE A 179 -3.75 -1.07 3.40
N LEU A 180 -3.69 -1.91 4.44
CA LEU A 180 -3.86 -3.36 4.35
C LEU A 180 -5.09 -3.81 5.13
N ALA A 181 -5.74 -4.86 4.66
CA ALA A 181 -6.81 -5.53 5.38
C ALA A 181 -6.24 -6.36 6.54
N LEU A 182 -6.72 -6.15 7.77
CA LEU A 182 -6.38 -6.96 8.95
C LEU A 182 -7.23 -8.23 9.05
N ASN A 183 -8.38 -8.23 8.40
CA ASN A 183 -9.27 -9.36 8.21
C ASN A 183 -10.02 -9.15 6.88
N ARG A 184 -10.91 -10.06 6.50
CA ARG A 184 -11.74 -9.87 5.31
C ARG A 184 -12.55 -8.59 5.42
N CYS A 185 -12.38 -7.69 4.45
CA CYS A 185 -13.08 -6.41 4.38
C CYS A 185 -14.03 -6.34 3.18
N LYS A 186 -15.20 -5.76 3.42
CA LYS A 186 -16.12 -5.31 2.36
C LYS A 186 -16.05 -3.80 2.26
N LEU A 187 -15.83 -3.28 1.07
CA LEU A 187 -15.53 -1.89 0.80
C LEU A 187 -16.50 -1.33 -0.25
N LEU A 188 -16.84 -0.04 -0.13
CA LEU A 188 -17.35 0.75 -1.25
C LEU A 188 -16.21 1.58 -1.82
N PHE A 189 -16.07 1.57 -3.12
CA PHE A 189 -15.12 2.38 -3.86
C PHE A 189 -15.85 3.42 -4.69
N MET A 190 -15.48 4.68 -4.55
CA MET A 190 -15.90 5.78 -5.43
C MET A 190 -14.66 6.31 -6.15
N SER A 191 -14.66 6.25 -7.47
CA SER A 191 -13.55 6.79 -8.26
C SER A 191 -13.53 8.32 -8.21
N ALA A 192 -12.33 8.89 -8.39
CA ALA A 192 -12.18 10.34 -8.49
C ALA A 192 -12.97 10.93 -9.68
N GLU A 193 -13.20 10.15 -10.73
CA GLU A 193 -14.03 10.54 -11.88
C GLU A 193 -15.51 10.59 -11.48
N SER A 194 -16.04 9.52 -10.83
CA SER A 194 -17.42 9.50 -10.32
C SER A 194 -17.67 10.63 -9.33
N PHE A 195 -16.71 10.90 -8.43
CA PHE A 195 -16.81 12.00 -7.48
C PHE A 195 -16.86 13.36 -8.18
N ARG A 196 -15.99 13.59 -9.20
CA ARG A 196 -16.04 14.83 -9.99
C ARG A 196 -17.35 14.99 -10.76
N GLY A 197 -17.88 13.90 -11.31
CA GLY A 197 -19.20 13.90 -11.93
C GLY A 197 -20.29 14.32 -10.94
N MET A 198 -20.30 13.69 -9.76
CA MET A 198 -21.23 14.00 -8.68
C MET A 198 -21.13 15.46 -8.21
N MET A 199 -19.93 16.05 -8.15
CA MET A 199 -19.77 17.48 -7.83
C MET A 199 -20.47 18.41 -8.82
N GLN A 200 -20.56 18.02 -10.09
CA GLN A 200 -21.18 18.82 -11.14
C GLN A 200 -22.71 18.66 -11.17
N THR A 201 -23.21 17.44 -10.97
CA THR A 201 -24.64 17.12 -11.10
C THR A 201 -25.38 17.17 -9.77
N GLU A 202 -24.69 16.88 -8.66
CA GLU A 202 -25.26 16.66 -7.33
C GLU A 202 -24.38 17.27 -6.23
N PRO A 203 -24.15 18.60 -6.25
CA PRO A 203 -23.17 19.24 -5.36
C PRO A 203 -23.48 19.07 -3.87
N LYS A 204 -24.77 18.87 -3.52
CA LYS A 204 -25.18 18.61 -2.14
C LYS A 204 -24.66 17.25 -1.65
N LEU A 205 -24.73 16.22 -2.50
CA LEU A 205 -24.18 14.90 -2.19
C LEU A 205 -22.66 14.94 -2.06
N ALA A 206 -21.99 15.62 -2.99
CA ALA A 206 -20.55 15.76 -2.98
C ALA A 206 -20.05 16.45 -1.70
N SER A 207 -20.81 17.45 -1.18
CA SER A 207 -20.45 18.16 0.05
C SER A 207 -20.49 17.30 1.32
N ALA A 208 -21.24 16.19 1.32
CA ALA A 208 -21.28 15.27 2.45
C ALA A 208 -20.00 14.44 2.62
N VAL A 209 -19.15 14.39 1.60
CA VAL A 209 -17.91 13.61 1.57
C VAL A 209 -16.67 14.50 1.79
N LEU A 210 -16.86 15.82 1.76
CA LEU A 210 -15.82 16.85 1.97
C LEU A 210 -15.69 17.24 3.43
#